data_caa5a21d15bcfe16443b23826f5d5b3f
#
_entry.id   caa5a21d15bcfe16443b23826f5d5b3f
#
_cell.length_a   1.000
_cell.length_b   1.000
_cell.length_c   1.000
_cell.angle_alpha   90.00
_cell.angle_beta   90.00
_cell.angle_gamma   90.00
#
_symmetry.space_group_name_H-M   'P 1'
#
loop_
_entity.id
_entity.type
_entity.pdbx_description
1 polymer ?
#
loop_
_entity_poly.entity_id
_entity_poly.type
_entity_poly.pdbx_seq_one_letter_code
_entity_poly.pdbx_strand_id
1 'polypeptide(L)'
;MTSDRPQPARVRIAPSPTGFMHVGTARTAIFDWLLARATGGQFILRVEDTDRKRFVEGAIADVIEGLHWLGIGPDEGPGIGGSHGPYLQSERLHPYQRHAQTLPAGGQALDRYRIAFGS
;
A
#
# COMPACT_ATOMS: atom_id res chain seq x y z
N MET A 1 -15.77 -30.83 -11.13
CA MET A 1 -15.65 -30.35 -9.74
C MET A 1 -14.84 -29.07 -9.74
N THR A 2 -15.48 -27.95 -9.68
CA THR A 2 -14.82 -26.66 -9.44
C THR A 2 -14.32 -26.68 -8.02
N SER A 3 -13.01 -26.52 -7.84
CA SER A 3 -12.39 -26.40 -6.51
C SER A 3 -13.00 -25.18 -5.83
N ASP A 4 -13.80 -25.39 -4.81
CA ASP A 4 -14.44 -24.35 -3.98
C ASP A 4 -13.45 -23.69 -3.00
N ARG A 5 -12.17 -23.71 -3.35
CA ARG A 5 -11.13 -23.00 -2.58
C ARG A 5 -11.11 -21.54 -2.98
N PRO A 6 -11.20 -20.63 -2.02
CA PRO A 6 -11.07 -19.21 -2.31
C PRO A 6 -9.74 -18.95 -3.02
N GLN A 7 -9.77 -18.09 -4.05
CA GLN A 7 -8.56 -17.67 -4.74
C GLN A 7 -7.62 -16.95 -3.76
N PRO A 8 -6.29 -17.15 -3.87
CA PRO A 8 -5.32 -16.46 -3.05
C PRO A 8 -5.49 -14.94 -3.13
N ALA A 9 -5.80 -14.31 -2.01
CA ALA A 9 -6.04 -12.87 -1.96
C ALA A 9 -4.71 -12.11 -1.82
N ARG A 10 -4.50 -11.09 -2.67
CA ARG A 10 -3.46 -10.09 -2.47
C ARG A 10 -4.10 -8.86 -1.84
N VAL A 11 -3.83 -8.63 -0.59
CA VAL A 11 -4.42 -7.56 0.21
C VAL A 11 -3.35 -6.57 0.66
N ARG A 12 -3.75 -5.35 0.94
CA ARG A 12 -2.81 -4.27 1.17
C ARG A 12 -3.34 -3.27 2.21
N ILE A 13 -2.48 -2.88 3.15
CA ILE A 13 -2.66 -1.61 3.87
C ILE A 13 -1.83 -0.51 3.20
N ALA A 14 -2.30 0.72 3.32
CA ALA A 14 -1.69 1.89 2.68
C ALA A 14 -1.60 3.07 3.65
N PRO A 15 -0.81 2.97 4.73
CA PRO A 15 -0.67 4.06 5.68
C PRO A 15 0.06 5.25 5.05
N SER A 16 -0.37 6.46 5.43
CA SER A 16 0.39 7.68 5.17
C SER A 16 1.34 7.94 6.35
N PRO A 17 2.62 8.26 6.10
CA PRO A 17 3.60 8.47 7.17
C PRO A 17 3.47 9.86 7.81
N THR A 18 2.26 10.20 8.24
CA THR A 18 1.89 11.48 8.86
C THR A 18 1.83 11.41 10.39
N GLY A 19 2.22 10.29 10.96
CA GLY A 19 2.26 9.99 12.38
C GLY A 19 2.61 8.53 12.64
N PHE A 20 2.75 8.17 13.90
CA PHE A 20 3.04 6.80 14.31
C PHE A 20 1.83 5.88 14.13
N MET A 21 2.08 4.59 14.12
CA MET A 21 1.02 3.59 13.99
C MET A 21 0.03 3.70 15.16
N HIS A 22 -1.26 3.70 14.86
CA HIS A 22 -2.32 3.71 15.86
C HIS A 22 -3.21 2.45 15.73
N VAL A 23 -4.05 2.24 16.73
CA VAL A 23 -4.91 1.03 16.82
C VAL A 23 -5.80 0.83 15.59
N GLY A 24 -6.25 1.90 14.94
CA GLY A 24 -7.05 1.81 13.70
C GLY A 24 -6.29 1.19 12.54
N THR A 25 -5.03 1.58 12.35
CA THR A 25 -4.14 0.98 11.34
C THR A 25 -3.86 -0.48 11.67
N ALA A 26 -3.55 -0.78 12.92
CA ALA A 26 -3.31 -2.15 13.39
C ALA A 26 -4.53 -3.05 13.17
N ARG A 27 -5.74 -2.56 13.50
CA ARG A 27 -7.00 -3.29 13.28
C ARG A 27 -7.19 -3.67 11.81
N THR A 28 -7.02 -2.71 10.90
CA THR A 28 -7.16 -2.96 9.46
C THR A 28 -6.11 -3.98 8.98
N ALA A 29 -4.86 -3.80 9.41
CA ALA A 29 -3.77 -4.72 9.07
C ALA A 29 -4.04 -6.16 9.52
N ILE A 30 -4.61 -6.35 10.71
CA ILE A 30 -4.97 -7.68 11.22
C ILE A 30 -6.02 -8.37 10.32
N PHE A 31 -7.07 -7.66 9.91
CA PHE A 31 -8.08 -8.22 9.02
C PHE A 31 -7.49 -8.59 7.65
N ASP A 32 -6.69 -7.73 7.08
CA ASP A 32 -6.02 -7.99 5.81
C ASP A 32 -5.07 -9.19 5.91
N TRP A 33 -4.27 -9.24 6.96
CA TRP A 33 -3.37 -10.35 7.21
C TRP A 33 -4.11 -11.68 7.37
N LEU A 34 -5.20 -11.70 8.15
CA LEU A 34 -6.04 -12.89 8.33
C LEU A 34 -6.63 -13.37 7.01
N LEU A 35 -7.12 -12.47 6.17
CA LEU A 35 -7.65 -12.81 4.85
C LEU A 35 -6.55 -13.40 3.95
N ALA A 36 -5.36 -12.79 3.92
CA ALA A 36 -4.23 -13.32 3.17
C ALA A 36 -3.88 -14.75 3.65
N ARG A 37 -3.78 -14.98 4.95
CA ARG A 37 -3.44 -16.30 5.51
C ARG A 37 -4.56 -17.34 5.26
N ALA A 38 -5.81 -16.96 5.40
CA ALA A 38 -6.95 -17.86 5.18
C ALA A 38 -7.06 -18.32 3.71
N THR A 39 -6.62 -17.50 2.77
CA THR A 39 -6.70 -17.80 1.32
C THR A 39 -5.40 -18.30 0.73
N GLY A 40 -4.30 -18.36 1.50
CA GLY A 40 -2.96 -18.66 0.97
C GLY A 40 -2.40 -17.54 0.09
N GLY A 41 -2.86 -16.32 0.31
CA GLY A 41 -2.45 -15.12 -0.42
C GLY A 41 -1.32 -14.34 0.25
N GLN A 42 -1.24 -13.04 -0.04
CA GLN A 42 -0.16 -12.18 0.43
C GLN A 42 -0.69 -10.89 1.06
N PHE A 43 -0.04 -10.48 2.15
CA PHE A 43 -0.26 -9.22 2.84
C PHE A 43 0.83 -8.21 2.48
N ILE A 44 0.44 -7.04 1.97
CA ILE A 44 1.34 -6.05 1.37
C ILE A 44 1.25 -4.75 2.16
N LEU A 45 2.41 -4.17 2.47
CA LEU A 45 2.52 -2.81 2.97
C LEU A 45 2.92 -1.88 1.81
N ARG A 46 2.07 -0.90 1.49
CA ARG A 46 2.41 0.18 0.55
C ARG A 46 2.21 1.52 1.24
N VAL A 47 3.27 2.29 1.36
CA VAL A 47 3.24 3.58 2.03
C VAL A 47 2.81 4.68 1.07
N GLU A 48 1.84 5.50 1.48
CA GLU A 48 1.35 6.66 0.73
C GLU A 48 2.00 7.94 1.26
N ASP A 49 3.22 8.22 0.81
CA ASP A 49 4.11 9.28 1.28
C ASP A 49 4.08 10.55 0.42
N THR A 50 2.98 10.82 -0.25
CA THR A 50 2.85 11.98 -1.14
C THR A 50 2.63 13.30 -0.41
N ASP A 51 2.13 13.28 0.83
CA ASP A 51 1.96 14.47 1.65
C ASP A 51 3.25 14.84 2.40
N ARG A 52 4.14 15.51 1.68
CA ARG A 52 5.45 15.93 2.20
C ARG A 52 5.37 16.92 3.37
N LYS A 53 4.28 17.68 3.48
CA LYS A 53 4.11 18.66 4.57
C LYS A 53 3.82 18.02 5.91
N ARG A 54 3.16 16.87 5.91
CA ARG A 54 2.81 16.11 7.11
C ARG A 54 3.68 14.88 7.33
N PHE A 55 4.75 14.72 6.55
CA PHE A 55 5.68 13.61 6.71
C PHE A 55 6.34 13.65 8.09
N VAL A 56 6.29 12.53 8.80
CA VAL A 56 6.96 12.35 10.12
C VAL A 56 8.12 11.38 9.94
N GLU A 57 9.32 11.84 10.28
CA GLU A 57 10.51 11.00 10.25
C GLU A 57 10.33 9.80 11.20
N GLY A 58 10.74 8.61 10.73
CA GLY A 58 10.59 7.37 11.50
C GLY A 58 9.22 6.71 11.43
N ALA A 59 8.16 7.39 10.94
CA ALA A 59 6.81 6.82 10.89
C ALA A 59 6.72 5.53 10.06
N ILE A 60 7.49 5.41 8.98
CA ILE A 60 7.51 4.20 8.14
C ILE A 60 8.14 3.03 8.92
N ALA A 61 9.26 3.29 9.60
CA ALA A 61 9.92 2.29 10.42
C ALA A 61 9.03 1.84 11.58
N ASP A 62 8.34 2.77 12.23
CA ASP A 62 7.39 2.50 13.32
C ASP A 62 6.25 1.59 12.87
N VAL A 63 5.67 1.83 11.69
CA VAL A 63 4.62 0.96 11.14
C VAL A 63 5.16 -0.45 10.90
N ILE A 64 6.32 -0.58 10.29
CA ILE A 64 6.94 -1.89 10.02
C ILE A 64 7.22 -2.63 11.32
N GLU A 65 7.84 -1.97 12.29
CA GLU A 65 8.16 -2.53 13.59
C GLU A 65 6.89 -2.94 14.35
N GLY A 66 5.86 -2.09 14.36
CA GLY A 66 4.58 -2.38 14.97
C GLY A 66 3.88 -3.60 14.39
N LEU A 67 3.90 -3.76 13.05
CA LEU A 67 3.35 -4.94 12.39
C LEU A 67 4.13 -6.22 12.77
N HIS A 68 5.45 -6.15 12.84
CA HIS A 68 6.27 -7.27 13.28
C HIS A 68 6.03 -7.60 14.76
N TRP A 69 5.91 -6.59 15.62
CA TRP A 69 5.59 -6.78 17.03
C TRP A 69 4.25 -7.48 17.24
N LEU A 70 3.25 -7.17 16.40
CA LEU A 70 1.94 -7.85 16.40
C LEU A 70 2.00 -9.27 15.81
N GLY A 71 3.13 -9.70 15.24
CA GLY A 71 3.25 -10.99 14.56
C GLY A 71 2.58 -11.07 13.18
N ILE A 72 2.25 -9.93 12.59
CA ILE A 72 1.58 -9.80 11.29
C ILE A 72 2.45 -9.07 10.26
N GLY A 73 3.75 -9.31 10.27
CA GLY A 73 4.67 -8.70 9.32
C GLY A 73 4.23 -8.88 7.85
N PRO A 74 4.40 -7.87 7.00
CA PRO A 74 4.00 -7.95 5.60
C PRO A 74 4.92 -8.89 4.81
N ASP A 75 4.34 -9.51 3.78
CA ASP A 75 5.08 -10.37 2.84
C ASP A 75 5.82 -9.55 1.79
N GLU A 76 5.28 -8.36 1.44
CA GLU A 76 5.89 -7.41 0.51
C GLU A 76 5.79 -5.99 1.08
N GLY A 77 6.78 -5.16 0.81
CA GLY A 77 6.77 -3.79 1.27
C GLY A 77 8.12 -3.07 1.19
N PRO A 78 8.20 -1.82 1.68
CA PRO A 78 9.45 -1.08 1.75
C PRO A 78 10.50 -1.83 2.59
N GLY A 79 11.72 -1.97 2.07
CA GLY A 79 12.80 -2.68 2.74
C GLY A 79 12.69 -4.22 2.72
N ILE A 80 11.52 -4.77 2.38
CA ILE A 80 11.28 -6.21 2.26
C ILE A 80 11.41 -6.63 0.80
N GLY A 81 10.91 -5.81 -0.12
CA GLY A 81 10.85 -6.11 -1.53
C GLY A 81 9.58 -6.84 -1.93
N GLY A 82 9.62 -7.45 -3.12
CA GLY A 82 8.50 -8.18 -3.72
C GLY A 82 8.44 -7.95 -5.23
N SER A 83 7.51 -8.65 -5.90
CA SER A 83 7.43 -8.68 -7.37
C SER A 83 6.74 -7.45 -7.99
N HIS A 84 6.09 -6.60 -7.19
CA HIS A 84 5.27 -5.48 -7.65
C HIS A 84 5.71 -4.12 -7.06
N GLY A 85 7.00 -4.00 -6.73
CA GLY A 85 7.58 -2.73 -6.28
C GLY A 85 7.54 -1.63 -7.35
N PRO A 86 7.93 -0.40 -6.97
CA PRO A 86 8.26 0.06 -5.62
C PRO A 86 7.03 0.16 -4.70
N TYR A 87 7.26 0.14 -3.38
CA TYR A 87 6.19 0.14 -2.36
C TYR A 87 6.04 1.48 -1.62
N LEU A 88 6.83 2.48 -1.97
CA LEU A 88 6.61 3.89 -1.63
C LEU A 88 5.89 4.57 -2.80
N GLN A 89 4.80 5.27 -2.52
CA GLN A 89 4.02 5.90 -3.58
C GLN A 89 4.82 6.98 -4.32
N SER A 90 5.68 7.73 -3.63
CA SER A 90 6.55 8.74 -4.22
C SER A 90 7.50 8.18 -5.29
N GLU A 91 7.87 6.91 -5.19
CA GLU A 91 8.73 6.24 -6.17
C GLU A 91 7.98 5.73 -7.41
N ARG A 92 6.65 5.83 -7.43
CA ARG A 92 5.77 5.34 -8.51
C ARG A 92 5.33 6.43 -9.49
N LEU A 93 5.89 7.62 -9.43
CA LEU A 93 5.49 8.74 -10.28
C LEU A 93 5.61 8.40 -11.77
N HIS A 94 6.70 7.79 -12.19
CA HIS A 94 6.92 7.42 -13.59
C HIS A 94 5.88 6.42 -14.15
N PRO A 95 5.56 5.29 -13.50
CA PRO A 95 4.45 4.44 -13.91
C PRO A 95 3.11 5.19 -13.99
N TYR A 96 2.80 6.06 -13.03
CA TYR A 96 1.56 6.83 -13.05
C TYR A 96 1.48 7.80 -14.23
N GLN A 97 2.55 8.51 -14.53
CA GLN A 97 2.63 9.40 -15.70
C GLN A 97 2.41 8.64 -17.01
N ARG A 98 3.07 7.50 -17.17
CA ARG A 98 2.92 6.64 -18.36
C ARG A 98 1.49 6.17 -18.55
N HIS A 99 0.84 5.68 -17.47
CA HIS A 99 -0.55 5.23 -17.55
C HIS A 99 -1.53 6.37 -17.77
N ALA A 100 -1.30 7.55 -17.17
CA ALA A 100 -2.11 8.73 -17.40
C ALA A 100 -2.11 9.16 -18.88
N GLN A 101 -0.99 9.01 -19.57
CA GLN A 101 -0.87 9.33 -21.00
C GLN A 101 -1.63 8.34 -21.91
N THR A 102 -1.87 7.12 -21.45
CA THR A 102 -2.63 6.10 -22.21
C THR A 102 -4.13 6.21 -22.02
N LEU A 103 -4.59 6.99 -21.04
CA LEU A 103 -6.02 7.23 -20.82
C LEU A 103 -6.55 8.25 -21.83
N PRO A 104 -7.80 8.07 -22.33
CA PRO A 104 -8.40 9.01 -23.28
C PRO A 104 -8.41 10.44 -22.70
N ALA A 105 -8.04 11.42 -23.54
CA ALA A 105 -8.13 12.83 -23.18
C ALA A 105 -9.60 13.19 -22.86
N GLY A 106 -9.87 13.66 -21.63
CA GLY A 106 -11.21 13.99 -21.14
C GLY A 106 -11.76 13.04 -20.06
N GLY A 107 -11.00 12.03 -19.66
CA GLY A 107 -11.40 11.18 -18.55
C GLY A 107 -11.13 11.80 -17.17
N GLN A 108 -12.03 11.58 -16.22
CA GLN A 108 -11.90 12.02 -14.81
C GLN A 108 -10.58 11.56 -14.13
N ALA A 109 -9.89 10.57 -14.69
CA ALA A 109 -8.60 10.09 -14.21
C ALA A 109 -7.49 11.13 -14.33
N LEU A 110 -7.52 11.98 -15.40
CA LEU A 110 -6.52 13.02 -15.59
C LEU A 110 -6.66 14.15 -14.57
N ASP A 111 -7.89 14.51 -14.23
CA ASP A 111 -8.18 15.52 -13.22
C ASP A 111 -7.76 15.04 -11.82
N ARG A 112 -8.02 13.81 -11.49
CA ARG A 112 -7.56 13.18 -10.23
C ARG A 112 -6.04 13.12 -10.14
N TYR A 113 -5.35 12.86 -11.27
CA TYR A 113 -3.91 12.90 -11.33
C TYR A 113 -3.35 14.29 -11.04
N ARG A 114 -3.91 15.33 -11.65
CA ARG A 114 -3.52 16.73 -11.41
C ARG A 114 -3.74 17.16 -9.96
N ILE A 115 -4.86 16.75 -9.35
CA ILE A 115 -5.15 17.03 -7.94
C ILE A 115 -4.16 16.34 -7.02
N ALA A 116 -3.79 15.10 -7.31
CA ALA A 116 -2.92 14.29 -6.44
C ALA A 116 -1.43 14.69 -6.52
N PHE A 117 -0.95 15.14 -7.69
CA PHE A 117 0.49 15.30 -7.94
C PHE A 117 0.92 16.72 -8.31
N GLY A 118 0.00 17.66 -8.43
CA GLY A 118 0.28 19.03 -8.83
C GLY A 118 0.76 19.17 -10.28
N SER A 119 0.61 20.31 -10.84
CA SER A 119 1.20 20.70 -12.12
C SER A 119 2.66 21.06 -11.92
#